data_326532ade315001197ecadade27690a2
#
_entry.id   326532ade315001197ecadade27690a2
#
_cell.length_a   1.000
_cell.length_b   1.000
_cell.length_c   1.000
_cell.angle_alpha   90.00
_cell.angle_beta   90.00
_cell.angle_gamma   90.00
#
_symmetry.space_group_name_H-M   'P 1'
#
loop_
_entity.id
_entity.type
_entity.pdbx_description
1 polymer ?
#
loop_
_entity_poly.entity_id
_entity_poly.type
_entity_poly.pdbx_seq_one_letter_code
_entity_poly.pdbx_strand_id
1 'polypeptide(L)' 'MNLLEHYIKEIHNVEDVSDEYERAIGHKPKEPLYEVDVTFDCYGVVERMKKIMSKSALEQAKKQGYFLA' A
#
# COMPACT_ATOMS: atom_id res chain seq x y z
N MET A 1 -18.96 -1.04 -5.87
CA MET A 1 -18.27 -0.31 -4.77
C MET A 1 -17.28 0.68 -5.40
N ASN A 2 -17.33 1.94 -4.98
CA ASN A 2 -16.45 2.97 -5.52
C ASN A 2 -15.16 3.04 -4.71
N LEU A 3 -14.02 2.99 -5.40
CA LEU A 3 -12.73 3.22 -4.78
C LEU A 3 -12.50 4.73 -4.65
N LEU A 4 -11.99 5.15 -3.51
CA LEU A 4 -11.69 6.55 -3.24
C LEU A 4 -10.19 6.81 -3.34
N GLU A 5 -9.83 8.00 -3.81
CA GLU A 5 -8.44 8.44 -3.88
C GLU A 5 -7.93 8.81 -2.49
N HIS A 6 -6.84 8.18 -2.09
CA HIS A 6 -6.17 8.43 -0.81
C HIS A 6 -4.83 9.10 -1.12
N TYR A 7 -4.76 10.42 -0.92
CA TYR A 7 -3.57 11.20 -1.26
C TYR A 7 -2.50 11.03 -0.20
N ILE A 8 -1.30 10.62 -0.63
CA ILE A 8 -0.19 10.32 0.27
C ILE A 8 0.38 11.62 0.82
N LYS A 9 0.39 11.75 2.16
CA LYS A 9 1.03 12.85 2.87
C LYS A 9 2.46 12.48 3.25
N GLU A 10 2.66 11.26 3.77
CA GLU A 10 3.96 10.78 4.19
C GLU A 10 3.98 9.26 4.21
N ILE A 11 5.07 8.69 3.76
CA ILE A 11 5.35 7.27 3.89
C ILE A 11 6.35 7.12 5.03
N HIS A 12 5.93 6.47 6.12
CA HIS A 12 6.74 6.34 7.34
C HIS A 12 7.67 5.13 7.27
N ASN A 13 7.20 4.03 6.70
CA ASN A 13 7.97 2.80 6.62
C ASN A 13 7.44 1.90 5.50
N VAL A 14 8.35 1.12 4.91
CA VAL A 14 8.01 0.11 3.90
C VAL A 14 8.75 -1.17 4.28
N GLU A 15 8.00 -2.26 4.46
CA GLU A 15 8.56 -3.55 4.85
C GLU A 15 8.15 -4.62 3.83
N ASP A 16 9.11 -5.42 3.38
CA ASP A 16 8.82 -6.55 2.49
C ASP A 16 8.20 -7.69 3.30
N VAL A 17 6.97 -8.05 2.97
CA VAL A 17 6.22 -9.10 3.64
C VAL A 17 5.91 -10.29 2.72
N SER A 18 6.65 -10.40 1.61
CA SER A 18 6.42 -11.44 0.61
C SER A 18 6.49 -12.85 1.18
N ASP A 19 7.48 -13.11 2.04
CA ASP A 19 7.67 -14.45 2.65
C ASP A 19 6.52 -14.82 3.58
N GLU A 20 6.01 -13.87 4.35
CA GLU A 20 4.88 -14.09 5.24
C GLU A 20 3.62 -14.40 4.46
N TYR A 21 3.42 -13.70 3.34
CA TYR A 21 2.29 -13.96 2.46
C TYR A 21 2.41 -15.32 1.77
N GLU A 22 3.60 -15.69 1.30
CA GLU A 22 3.84 -16.99 0.70
C GLU A 22 3.46 -18.12 1.67
N ARG A 23 3.84 -17.99 2.94
CA ARG A 23 3.48 -18.98 3.97
C ARG A 23 1.98 -19.01 4.24
N ALA A 24 1.32 -17.84 4.22
CA ALA A 24 -0.11 -17.75 4.51
C ALA A 24 -0.97 -18.31 3.39
N ILE A 25 -0.63 -18.04 2.12
CA ILE A 25 -1.45 -18.44 0.97
C ILE A 25 -0.97 -19.71 0.28
N GLY A 26 0.20 -20.23 0.65
CA GLY A 26 0.71 -21.51 0.14
C GLY A 26 1.41 -21.45 -1.21
N HIS A 27 1.59 -20.28 -1.79
CA HIS A 27 2.34 -20.11 -3.04
C HIS A 27 3.00 -18.74 -3.08
N LYS A 28 4.03 -18.64 -3.92
CA LYS A 28 4.79 -17.40 -4.06
C LYS A 28 3.97 -16.32 -4.79
N PRO A 29 3.92 -15.09 -4.26
CA PRO A 29 3.27 -13.97 -4.96
C PRO A 29 3.95 -13.70 -6.31
N LYS A 30 3.20 -13.20 -7.29
CA LYS A 30 3.73 -12.88 -8.62
C LYS A 30 4.77 -11.77 -8.58
N GLU A 31 4.65 -10.86 -7.62
CA GLU A 31 5.60 -9.78 -7.40
C GLU A 31 5.75 -9.53 -5.90
N PRO A 32 6.82 -8.86 -5.46
CA PRO A 32 6.99 -8.55 -4.04
C PRO A 32 5.80 -7.82 -3.45
N LEU A 33 5.46 -8.15 -2.20
CA LEU A 33 4.41 -7.49 -1.43
C LEU A 33 5.05 -6.71 -0.29
N TYR A 34 4.57 -5.49 -0.08
CA TYR A 34 5.07 -4.59 0.96
C TYR A 34 3.97 -4.18 1.91
N GLU A 35 4.30 -4.10 3.20
CA GLU A 35 3.46 -3.43 4.18
C GLU A 35 3.93 -1.98 4.26
N VAL A 36 3.07 -1.05 3.92
CA VAL A 36 3.38 0.38 3.83
C VAL A 36 2.67 1.11 4.96
N ASP A 37 3.46 1.74 5.85
CA ASP A 37 2.94 2.60 6.90
C ASP A 37 2.84 4.01 6.33
N VAL A 38 1.62 4.47 6.08
CA VAL A 38 1.37 5.70 5.32
C VAL A 38 0.34 6.59 6.01
N THR A 39 0.58 7.89 5.99
CA THR A 39 -0.41 8.91 6.33
C THR A 39 -0.98 9.46 5.03
N PHE A 40 -2.30 9.49 4.93
CA PHE A 40 -3.00 9.93 3.72
C PHE A 40 -4.14 10.87 4.04
N ASP A 41 -4.55 11.63 3.03
CA ASP A 41 -5.74 12.49 3.06
C ASP A 41 -6.75 11.93 2.07
N CYS A 42 -7.93 11.59 2.56
CA CYS A 42 -9.05 11.12 1.74
C CYS A 42 -10.22 12.10 1.94
N TYR A 43 -10.39 13.00 0.99
CA TYR A 43 -11.46 14.02 1.01
C TYR A 43 -11.51 14.81 2.33
N GLY A 44 -10.35 15.27 2.79
CA GLY A 44 -10.23 16.08 4.00
C GLY A 44 -10.06 15.30 5.29
N VAL A 45 -10.14 13.98 5.23
CA VAL A 45 -9.91 13.11 6.39
C VAL A 45 -8.48 12.60 6.34
N VAL A 46 -7.67 12.99 7.30
CA VAL A 46 -6.25 12.58 7.40
C VAL A 46 -6.14 11.42 8.37
N GLU A 47 -5.60 10.30 7.90
CA GLU A 47 -5.43 9.10 8.70
C GLU A 47 -4.08 8.45 8.41
N ARG A 48 -3.61 7.63 9.36
CA ARG A 48 -2.41 6.83 9.22
C ARG A 48 -2.80 5.36 9.30
N MET A 49 -2.31 4.57 8.35
CA MET A 49 -2.60 3.14 8.33
C MET A 49 -1.44 2.34 7.75
N LYS A 50 -1.45 1.04 8.01
CA LYS A 50 -0.57 0.09 7.35
C LYS A 50 -1.37 -0.62 6.27
N LYS A 51 -0.89 -0.56 5.04
CA LYS A 51 -1.57 -1.14 3.88
C LYS A 51 -0.61 -2.07 3.13
N ILE A 52 -1.13 -3.22 2.69
CA ILE A 52 -0.36 -4.13 1.87
C ILE A 52 -0.50 -3.70 0.41
N MET A 53 0.64 -3.51 -0.25
CA MET A 53 0.71 -3.15 -1.66
C MET A 53 1.71 -4.03 -2.38
N SER A 54 1.39 -4.42 -3.62
CA SER A 54 2.37 -5.04 -4.50
C SER A 54 3.41 -4.00 -4.91
N LYS A 55 4.57 -4.47 -5.39
CA LYS A 55 5.64 -3.57 -5.84
C LYS A 55 5.14 -2.57 -6.88
N SER A 56 4.41 -3.04 -7.89
CA SER A 56 3.90 -2.15 -8.94
C SER A 56 2.87 -1.16 -8.41
N ALA A 57 2.00 -1.59 -7.48
CA ALA A 57 1.02 -0.69 -6.85
C ALA A 57 1.70 0.40 -6.03
N LEU A 58 2.75 0.04 -5.28
CA LEU A 58 3.52 1.00 -4.49
C LEU A 58 4.25 2.02 -5.39
N GLU A 59 4.90 1.55 -6.45
CA GLU A 59 5.57 2.43 -7.41
C GLU A 59 4.58 3.39 -8.08
N GLN A 60 3.41 2.88 -8.47
CA GLN A 60 2.36 3.71 -9.07
C GLN A 60 1.84 4.74 -8.08
N ALA A 61 1.62 4.36 -6.82
CA ALA A 61 1.17 5.30 -5.78
C ALA A 61 2.18 6.41 -5.54
N LYS A 62 3.47 6.08 -5.49
CA LYS A 62 4.54 7.09 -5.36
C LYS A 62 4.59 8.04 -6.56
N LYS A 63 4.40 7.50 -7.76
CA LYS A 63 4.46 8.26 -9.00
C LYS A 63 3.30 9.24 -9.14
N GLN A 64 2.09 8.79 -8.83
CA GLN A 64 0.89 9.62 -8.97
C GLN A 64 0.52 10.41 -7.72
N GLY A 65 1.05 10.03 -6.56
CA GLY A 65 0.81 10.72 -5.29
C GLY A 65 -0.42 10.26 -4.52
N TYR A 66 -1.12 9.24 -4.99
CA TYR A 66 -2.29 8.69 -4.31
C TYR A 66 -2.45 7.19 -4.62
N PHE A 67 -3.26 6.52 -3.81
CA PHE A 67 -3.70 5.15 -4.10
C PHE A 67 -5.22 5.05 -3.93
N LEU A 68 -5.80 4.04 -4.57
CA LEU A 68 -7.24 3.80 -4.51
C LEU A 68 -7.56 2.74 -3.44
N ALA A 69 -8.57 3.01 -2.62
CA ALA A 69 -9.00 2.08 -1.58
C ALA A 69 -10.49 2.25 -1.25
#